data_501bd583697c5e76845d58f2910d8880
#
_entry.id   501bd583697c5e76845d58f2910d8880
#
_cell.length_a   1.000
_cell.length_b   1.000
_cell.length_c   1.000
_cell.angle_alpha   90.00
_cell.angle_beta   90.00
_cell.angle_gamma   90.00
#
_symmetry.space_group_name_H-M   'P 1'
#
loop_
_entity.id
_entity.type
_entity.pdbx_description
1 polymer ?
#
loop_
_entity_poly.entity_id
_entity_poly.type
_entity_poly.pdbx_seq_one_letter_code
_entity_poly.pdbx_strand_id
1 'polypeptide(L)'
;FSPSRSTFGIDLLVAHTDVYLDGQVHSEKLTAQEIVRALPVPMVDPADIGATVLSATVLSQPVQTLDSLRAARHGTLESGEAIDLSESVELPLMEVRALLDLGDVAKATRKLDDLAERVGWRWRLAWFRGVAQLLSADYDAATKHFSDVLDTLPGELAPKLALAATAELSGDSDEQGFYKTVWNTDNGVISAGFGLARAQSSSGQREAAVKTLDQVPPTSRHFTTARLTSAVTLLSGRSGSEVTEQQIRDAARRVEALPETEPRVLQIRALVLGTAMDWLAENEASTNHILGFPFTEHGLQLGVEASLRGLARLAPSQAHRYALVDLANSVRPMSTF
;
A
#
# COMPACT_ATOMS: atom_id res chain seq x y z
N PHE A 1 -16.98 -6.83 10.06
CA PHE A 1 -15.53 -6.93 9.89
C PHE A 1 -14.79 -6.04 10.89
N SER A 2 -13.60 -6.46 11.30
CA SER A 2 -12.66 -5.63 12.06
C SER A 2 -12.02 -4.57 11.16
N PRO A 3 -11.53 -3.43 11.69
CA PRO A 3 -10.72 -2.50 10.91
C PRO A 3 -9.51 -3.20 10.27
N SER A 4 -9.05 -2.69 9.14
CA SER A 4 -7.82 -3.17 8.49
C SER A 4 -6.64 -3.10 9.45
N ARG A 5 -5.82 -4.14 9.49
CA ARG A 5 -4.65 -4.23 10.38
C ARG A 5 -3.49 -3.37 9.92
N SER A 6 -3.33 -3.26 8.63
CA SER A 6 -2.30 -2.50 7.94
C SER A 6 -2.86 -1.92 6.65
N THR A 7 -2.01 -1.29 5.89
CA THR A 7 -2.33 -0.73 4.58
C THR A 7 -1.48 -1.42 3.53
N PHE A 8 -2.02 -1.61 2.33
CA PHE A 8 -1.29 -2.19 1.20
C PHE A 8 -1.18 -1.19 0.05
N GLY A 9 -0.20 -1.40 -0.80
CA GLY A 9 0.00 -0.64 -2.02
C GLY A 9 0.33 0.84 -1.82
N ILE A 10 1.01 1.20 -0.71
CA ILE A 10 1.30 2.58 -0.36
C ILE A 10 2.62 3.05 -0.92
N ASP A 11 3.66 2.22 -0.82
CA ASP A 11 5.04 2.60 -1.16
C ASP A 11 5.43 2.27 -2.62
N LEU A 12 4.45 1.95 -3.48
CA LEU A 12 4.69 1.47 -4.84
C LEU A 12 5.33 2.50 -5.78
N LEU A 13 5.25 3.80 -5.46
CA LEU A 13 5.77 4.86 -6.32
C LEU A 13 7.02 5.56 -5.77
N VAL A 14 7.46 5.26 -4.54
CA VAL A 14 8.54 5.97 -3.83
C VAL A 14 9.49 4.99 -3.14
N ALA A 15 9.50 3.71 -3.55
CA ALA A 15 10.01 2.63 -2.72
C ALA A 15 11.55 2.59 -2.54
N HIS A 16 12.38 3.06 -3.50
CA HIS A 16 13.84 2.82 -3.41
C HIS A 16 14.72 4.04 -3.63
N THR A 17 15.80 4.13 -2.82
CA THR A 17 16.89 5.10 -2.99
C THR A 17 17.70 4.87 -4.27
N ASP A 18 17.59 3.70 -4.88
CA ASP A 18 18.31 3.33 -6.11
C ASP A 18 17.79 4.04 -7.37
N VAL A 19 16.61 4.66 -7.29
CA VAL A 19 15.97 5.45 -8.37
C VAL A 19 16.90 6.50 -9.00
N TYR A 20 17.86 7.03 -8.24
CA TYR A 20 18.78 8.07 -8.75
C TYR A 20 20.01 7.53 -9.44
N LEU A 21 20.29 6.23 -9.31
CA LEU A 21 21.44 5.63 -9.96
C LEU A 21 21.16 5.29 -11.42
N ASP A 22 19.90 5.06 -11.78
CA ASP A 22 19.49 4.72 -13.15
C ASP A 22 18.49 5.70 -13.78
N GLY A 23 18.05 6.73 -13.03
CA GLY A 23 17.11 7.75 -13.52
C GLY A 23 15.66 7.25 -13.69
N GLN A 24 15.33 6.05 -13.22
CA GLN A 24 13.99 5.46 -13.32
C GLN A 24 13.32 5.32 -11.96
N VAL A 25 12.02 5.62 -11.90
CA VAL A 25 11.18 5.33 -10.74
C VAL A 25 10.76 3.86 -10.82
N HIS A 26 11.41 3.00 -10.03
CA HIS A 26 11.00 1.62 -9.91
C HIS A 26 9.81 1.52 -8.96
N SER A 27 8.71 0.95 -9.43
CA SER A 27 7.56 0.59 -8.59
C SER A 27 7.65 -0.87 -8.20
N GLU A 28 7.54 -1.17 -6.91
CA GLU A 28 7.28 -2.55 -6.48
C GLU A 28 5.88 -2.96 -6.94
N LYS A 29 5.75 -4.23 -7.36
CA LYS A 29 4.44 -4.76 -7.72
C LYS A 29 3.68 -5.13 -6.45
N LEU A 30 2.40 -4.74 -6.42
CA LEU A 30 1.48 -5.20 -5.39
C LEU A 30 1.41 -6.73 -5.38
N THR A 31 1.48 -7.32 -4.18
CA THR A 31 1.45 -8.78 -4.01
C THR A 31 0.19 -9.23 -3.28
N ALA A 32 -0.29 -10.43 -3.62
CA ALA A 32 -1.43 -11.03 -2.93
C ALA A 32 -1.17 -11.18 -1.42
N GLN A 33 0.06 -11.50 -1.02
CA GLN A 33 0.44 -11.64 0.38
C GLN A 33 0.34 -10.31 1.16
N GLU A 34 0.73 -9.21 0.55
CA GLU A 34 0.61 -7.87 1.13
C GLU A 34 -0.87 -7.50 1.32
N ILE A 35 -1.70 -7.74 0.30
CA ILE A 35 -3.14 -7.50 0.35
C ILE A 35 -3.77 -8.32 1.49
N VAL A 36 -3.54 -9.62 1.52
CA VAL A 36 -4.14 -10.53 2.51
C VAL A 36 -3.80 -10.13 3.94
N ARG A 37 -2.56 -9.71 4.20
CA ARG A 37 -2.15 -9.22 5.54
C ARG A 37 -2.86 -7.94 5.95
N ALA A 38 -3.31 -7.15 4.98
CA ALA A 38 -3.93 -5.85 5.23
C ALA A 38 -5.46 -5.88 5.14
N LEU A 39 -6.07 -6.87 4.49
CA LEU A 39 -7.53 -6.97 4.40
C LEU A 39 -8.17 -7.04 5.80
N PRO A 40 -9.36 -6.40 5.98
CA PRO A 40 -10.16 -6.58 7.16
C PRO A 40 -10.49 -8.06 7.40
N VAL A 41 -10.75 -8.41 8.65
CA VAL A 41 -11.04 -9.80 9.02
C VAL A 41 -12.44 -9.89 9.59
N PRO A 42 -13.20 -10.96 9.29
CA PRO A 42 -14.45 -11.23 9.96
C PRO A 42 -14.28 -11.19 11.49
N MET A 43 -15.16 -10.48 12.18
CA MET A 43 -15.19 -10.52 13.63
C MET A 43 -15.70 -11.89 14.10
N VAL A 44 -15.18 -12.37 15.23
CA VAL A 44 -15.64 -13.60 15.85
C VAL A 44 -17.14 -13.46 16.17
N ASP A 45 -17.91 -14.49 15.87
CA ASP A 45 -19.32 -14.55 16.26
C ASP A 45 -19.40 -14.72 17.78
N PRO A 46 -19.97 -13.76 18.51
CA PRO A 46 -20.08 -13.86 19.98
C PRO A 46 -20.97 -15.02 20.45
N ALA A 47 -21.81 -15.56 19.56
CA ALA A 47 -22.66 -16.72 19.86
C ALA A 47 -21.94 -18.06 19.65
N ASP A 48 -20.74 -18.06 19.06
CA ASP A 48 -19.95 -19.28 18.91
C ASP A 48 -19.40 -19.78 20.25
N ILE A 49 -19.48 -21.08 20.48
CA ILE A 49 -19.00 -21.70 21.73
C ILE A 49 -17.51 -21.47 21.98
N GLY A 50 -16.73 -21.25 20.93
CA GLY A 50 -15.31 -20.88 21.00
C GLY A 50 -15.03 -19.41 21.25
N ALA A 51 -16.03 -18.54 21.25
CA ALA A 51 -15.84 -17.08 21.34
C ALA A 51 -15.08 -16.64 22.59
N THR A 52 -15.39 -17.23 23.75
CA THR A 52 -14.72 -16.94 25.04
C THR A 52 -13.24 -17.31 24.97
N VAL A 53 -12.93 -18.49 24.42
CA VAL A 53 -11.56 -18.97 24.26
C VAL A 53 -10.77 -18.05 23.32
N LEU A 54 -11.39 -17.67 22.21
CA LEU A 54 -10.77 -16.75 21.23
C LEU A 54 -10.53 -15.35 21.80
N SER A 55 -11.43 -14.86 22.66
CA SER A 55 -11.25 -13.54 23.30
C SER A 55 -10.06 -13.52 24.28
N ALA A 56 -9.76 -14.65 24.90
CA ALA A 56 -8.62 -14.82 25.80
C ALA A 56 -7.30 -15.12 25.05
N THR A 57 -7.36 -15.47 23.76
CA THR A 57 -6.20 -15.85 22.98
C THR A 57 -5.51 -14.59 22.44
N VAL A 58 -4.18 -14.45 22.71
CA VAL A 58 -3.38 -13.36 22.15
C VAL A 58 -3.10 -13.65 20.67
N LEU A 59 -3.80 -12.96 19.79
CA LEU A 59 -3.73 -13.15 18.32
C LEU A 59 -2.69 -12.22 17.66
N SER A 60 -1.45 -12.18 18.18
CA SER A 60 -0.44 -11.22 17.70
C SER A 60 0.41 -11.74 16.54
N GLN A 61 0.83 -13.01 16.59
CA GLN A 61 1.67 -13.64 15.56
C GLN A 61 1.02 -14.95 15.07
N PRO A 62 1.02 -15.25 13.76
CA PRO A 62 0.31 -16.43 13.24
C PRO A 62 0.76 -17.75 13.87
N VAL A 63 2.07 -17.94 14.11
CA VAL A 63 2.60 -19.15 14.76
C VAL A 63 2.10 -19.25 16.21
N GLN A 64 2.21 -18.17 16.98
CA GLN A 64 1.71 -18.12 18.35
C GLN A 64 0.20 -18.34 18.43
N THR A 65 -0.54 -17.80 17.46
CA THR A 65 -1.98 -18.04 17.34
C THR A 65 -2.28 -19.52 17.18
N LEU A 66 -1.59 -20.23 16.28
CA LEU A 66 -1.78 -21.68 16.08
C LEU A 66 -1.45 -22.47 17.34
N ASP A 67 -0.38 -22.13 18.04
CA ASP A 67 0.00 -22.82 19.29
C ASP A 67 -1.01 -22.55 20.42
N SER A 68 -1.49 -21.31 20.54
CA SER A 68 -2.53 -20.96 21.51
C SER A 68 -3.85 -21.68 21.23
N LEU A 69 -4.26 -21.79 19.96
CA LEU A 69 -5.47 -22.51 19.56
C LEU A 69 -5.35 -24.03 19.82
N ARG A 70 -4.17 -24.61 19.61
CA ARG A 70 -3.90 -26.01 19.95
C ARG A 70 -4.00 -26.23 21.48
N ALA A 71 -3.36 -25.35 22.24
CA ALA A 71 -3.43 -25.41 23.70
C ALA A 71 -4.87 -25.28 24.21
N ALA A 72 -5.65 -24.36 23.65
CA ALA A 72 -7.05 -24.14 24.00
C ALA A 72 -7.95 -25.35 23.74
N ARG A 73 -7.70 -26.14 22.69
CA ARG A 73 -8.44 -27.38 22.38
C ARG A 73 -8.21 -28.48 23.40
N HIS A 74 -7.09 -28.43 24.09
CA HIS A 74 -6.75 -29.42 25.15
C HIS A 74 -6.93 -28.85 26.57
N GLY A 75 -7.46 -27.61 26.65
CA GLY A 75 -7.70 -26.91 27.92
C GLY A 75 -8.88 -27.50 28.67
N THR A 76 -8.81 -27.38 30.00
CA THR A 76 -9.92 -27.65 30.90
C THR A 76 -10.42 -26.35 31.51
N LEU A 77 -11.72 -26.27 31.78
CA LEU A 77 -12.30 -25.20 32.60
C LEU A 77 -11.66 -25.17 33.98
N GLU A 78 -11.78 -24.06 34.72
CA GLU A 78 -11.42 -23.99 36.13
C GLU A 78 -12.13 -25.05 36.99
N SER A 79 -13.27 -25.56 36.51
CA SER A 79 -14.02 -26.68 37.09
C SER A 79 -13.36 -28.05 36.88
N GLY A 80 -12.32 -28.15 36.06
CA GLY A 80 -11.68 -29.45 35.70
C GLY A 80 -12.37 -30.18 34.55
N GLU A 81 -13.48 -29.68 34.01
CA GLU A 81 -14.17 -30.26 32.86
C GLU A 81 -13.52 -29.84 31.55
N ALA A 82 -13.39 -30.77 30.59
CA ALA A 82 -12.93 -30.48 29.24
C ALA A 82 -13.99 -29.65 28.51
N ILE A 83 -13.56 -28.56 27.88
CA ILE A 83 -14.45 -27.75 27.01
C ILE A 83 -14.63 -28.51 25.70
N ASP A 84 -15.84 -28.92 25.38
CA ASP A 84 -16.15 -29.45 24.05
C ASP A 84 -16.30 -28.31 23.06
N LEU A 85 -15.27 -28.07 22.25
CA LEU A 85 -15.20 -27.06 21.21
C LEU A 85 -15.42 -27.63 19.80
N SER A 86 -15.87 -28.89 19.71
CA SER A 86 -16.06 -29.59 18.44
C SER A 86 -17.08 -28.88 17.51
N GLU A 87 -18.09 -28.25 18.10
CA GLU A 87 -19.12 -27.50 17.36
C GLU A 87 -18.72 -26.08 16.98
N SER A 88 -17.58 -25.58 17.47
CA SER A 88 -17.14 -24.23 17.11
C SER A 88 -16.83 -24.11 15.62
N VAL A 89 -17.27 -23.02 15.02
CA VAL A 89 -16.96 -22.60 13.66
C VAL A 89 -15.80 -21.60 13.67
N GLU A 90 -15.74 -20.75 14.65
CA GLU A 90 -14.76 -19.66 14.73
C GLU A 90 -13.33 -20.14 15.05
N LEU A 91 -13.17 -21.21 15.84
CA LEU A 91 -11.85 -21.78 16.13
C LEU A 91 -11.15 -22.30 14.86
N PRO A 92 -11.78 -23.17 14.02
CA PRO A 92 -11.20 -23.57 12.74
C PRO A 92 -10.96 -22.39 11.81
N LEU A 93 -11.83 -21.38 11.75
CA LEU A 93 -11.64 -20.20 10.90
C LEU A 93 -10.43 -19.35 11.34
N MET A 94 -10.17 -19.26 12.65
CA MET A 94 -8.99 -18.58 13.17
C MET A 94 -7.69 -19.34 12.83
N GLU A 95 -7.72 -20.68 12.85
CA GLU A 95 -6.59 -21.49 12.36
C GLU A 95 -6.36 -21.30 10.86
N VAL A 96 -7.44 -21.34 10.07
CA VAL A 96 -7.37 -21.04 8.62
C VAL A 96 -6.70 -19.70 8.39
N ARG A 97 -7.13 -18.67 9.09
CA ARG A 97 -6.54 -17.35 8.98
C ARG A 97 -5.04 -17.37 9.27
N ALA A 98 -4.61 -17.96 10.38
CA ALA A 98 -3.21 -18.03 10.75
C ALA A 98 -2.37 -18.79 9.70
N LEU A 99 -2.94 -19.86 9.11
CA LEU A 99 -2.30 -20.60 8.00
C LEU A 99 -2.16 -19.74 6.72
N LEU A 100 -3.19 -18.95 6.37
CA LEU A 100 -3.14 -18.04 5.23
C LEU A 100 -2.13 -16.91 5.45
N ASP A 101 -2.05 -16.35 6.67
CA ASP A 101 -1.04 -15.36 7.04
C ASP A 101 0.40 -15.92 6.92
N LEU A 102 0.58 -17.23 7.13
CA LEU A 102 1.85 -17.96 6.93
C LEU A 102 2.08 -18.40 5.47
N GLY A 103 1.09 -18.26 4.59
CA GLY A 103 1.17 -18.75 3.21
C GLY A 103 0.93 -20.24 3.03
N ASP A 104 0.49 -20.97 4.07
CA ASP A 104 0.17 -22.40 3.97
C ASP A 104 -1.26 -22.59 3.44
N VAL A 105 -1.45 -22.19 2.17
CA VAL A 105 -2.77 -22.21 1.50
C VAL A 105 -3.33 -23.64 1.44
N ALA A 106 -2.49 -24.65 1.20
CA ALA A 106 -2.95 -26.03 1.06
C ALA A 106 -3.58 -26.58 2.35
N LYS A 107 -3.00 -26.26 3.52
CA LYS A 107 -3.60 -26.66 4.80
C LYS A 107 -4.85 -25.85 5.13
N ALA A 108 -4.83 -24.54 4.80
CA ALA A 108 -5.99 -23.68 5.01
C ALA A 108 -7.19 -24.17 4.19
N THR A 109 -7.01 -24.51 2.91
CA THR A 109 -8.07 -25.00 2.02
C THR A 109 -8.67 -26.31 2.54
N ARG A 110 -7.83 -27.28 2.92
CA ARG A 110 -8.35 -28.54 3.50
C ARG A 110 -9.22 -28.29 4.72
N LYS A 111 -8.78 -27.41 5.64
CA LYS A 111 -9.58 -27.07 6.82
C LYS A 111 -10.89 -26.36 6.47
N LEU A 112 -10.91 -25.55 5.42
CA LEU A 112 -12.13 -24.91 4.94
C LEU A 112 -13.10 -25.94 4.33
N ASP A 113 -12.58 -26.95 3.66
CA ASP A 113 -13.40 -28.01 3.06
C ASP A 113 -14.02 -28.91 4.16
N ASP A 114 -13.20 -29.36 5.11
CA ASP A 114 -13.67 -30.11 6.30
C ASP A 114 -14.75 -29.33 7.06
N LEU A 115 -14.54 -28.01 7.24
CA LEU A 115 -15.52 -27.18 7.93
C LEU A 115 -16.80 -27.00 7.12
N ALA A 116 -16.71 -26.85 5.80
CA ALA A 116 -17.87 -26.69 4.93
C ALA A 116 -18.76 -27.94 4.87
N GLU A 117 -18.17 -29.14 4.90
CA GLU A 117 -18.92 -30.39 5.00
C GLU A 117 -19.77 -30.45 6.29
N ARG A 118 -19.24 -29.88 7.38
CA ARG A 118 -19.92 -29.89 8.68
C ARG A 118 -21.01 -28.85 8.82
N VAL A 119 -20.77 -27.59 8.35
CA VAL A 119 -21.66 -26.44 8.63
C VAL A 119 -22.38 -25.89 7.41
N GLY A 120 -22.10 -26.41 6.22
CA GLY A 120 -22.62 -25.92 4.95
C GLY A 120 -22.07 -24.54 4.59
N TRP A 121 -22.81 -23.86 3.70
CA TRP A 121 -22.41 -22.53 3.23
C TRP A 121 -22.53 -21.49 4.35
N ARG A 122 -21.49 -20.69 4.52
CA ARG A 122 -21.42 -19.53 5.41
C ARG A 122 -20.58 -18.45 4.73
N TRP A 123 -20.98 -17.18 4.84
CA TRP A 123 -20.25 -16.06 4.25
C TRP A 123 -18.80 -15.95 4.79
N ARG A 124 -18.54 -16.34 6.04
CA ARG A 124 -17.19 -16.37 6.61
C ARG A 124 -16.29 -17.39 5.93
N LEU A 125 -16.83 -18.56 5.56
CA LEU A 125 -16.10 -19.56 4.79
C LEU A 125 -15.79 -19.03 3.38
N ALA A 126 -16.78 -18.40 2.73
CA ALA A 126 -16.60 -17.77 1.43
C ALA A 126 -15.51 -16.70 1.47
N TRP A 127 -15.48 -15.87 2.52
CA TRP A 127 -14.41 -14.88 2.72
C TRP A 127 -13.02 -15.51 2.73
N PHE A 128 -12.79 -16.53 3.58
CA PHE A 128 -11.48 -17.17 3.67
C PHE A 128 -11.13 -18.02 2.44
N ARG A 129 -12.12 -18.56 1.73
CA ARG A 129 -11.89 -19.18 0.39
C ARG A 129 -11.43 -18.14 -0.62
N GLY A 130 -12.07 -16.97 -0.66
CA GLY A 130 -11.61 -15.86 -1.49
C GLY A 130 -10.17 -15.47 -1.21
N VAL A 131 -9.79 -15.35 0.06
CA VAL A 131 -8.41 -15.07 0.49
C VAL A 131 -7.44 -16.18 0.06
N ALA A 132 -7.83 -17.46 0.19
CA ALA A 132 -7.01 -18.59 -0.24
C ALA A 132 -6.78 -18.60 -1.75
N GLN A 133 -7.83 -18.32 -2.53
CA GLN A 133 -7.74 -18.25 -4.01
C GLN A 133 -6.92 -17.04 -4.46
N LEU A 134 -7.03 -15.90 -3.79
CA LEU A 134 -6.20 -14.74 -4.05
C LEU A 134 -4.70 -15.06 -3.88
N LEU A 135 -4.33 -15.78 -2.81
CA LEU A 135 -2.95 -16.24 -2.58
C LEU A 135 -2.49 -17.29 -3.60
N SER A 136 -3.41 -18.05 -4.17
CA SER A 136 -3.14 -19.04 -5.23
C SER A 136 -3.08 -18.41 -6.63
N ALA A 137 -3.30 -17.10 -6.76
CA ALA A 137 -3.45 -16.37 -8.01
C ALA A 137 -4.62 -16.86 -8.89
N ASP A 138 -5.61 -17.52 -8.28
CA ASP A 138 -6.89 -17.84 -8.93
C ASP A 138 -7.86 -16.68 -8.71
N TYR A 139 -7.68 -15.62 -9.50
CA TYR A 139 -8.42 -14.38 -9.33
C TYR A 139 -9.91 -14.51 -9.66
N ASP A 140 -10.27 -15.38 -10.60
CA ASP A 140 -11.68 -15.63 -10.95
C ASP A 140 -12.43 -16.28 -9.78
N ALA A 141 -11.85 -17.32 -9.18
CA ALA A 141 -12.42 -17.96 -8.01
C ALA A 141 -12.45 -17.02 -6.79
N ALA A 142 -11.40 -16.20 -6.60
CA ALA A 142 -11.36 -15.19 -5.54
C ALA A 142 -12.49 -14.16 -5.71
N THR A 143 -12.66 -13.62 -6.93
CA THR A 143 -13.73 -12.66 -7.27
C THR A 143 -15.11 -13.26 -6.99
N LYS A 144 -15.36 -14.51 -7.39
CA LYS A 144 -16.63 -15.19 -7.12
C LYS A 144 -16.91 -15.25 -5.61
N HIS A 145 -15.95 -15.71 -4.82
CA HIS A 145 -16.13 -15.84 -3.38
C HIS A 145 -16.32 -14.49 -2.67
N PHE A 146 -15.59 -13.44 -3.06
CA PHE A 146 -15.78 -12.11 -2.50
C PHE A 146 -17.11 -11.48 -2.94
N SER A 147 -17.59 -11.78 -4.16
CA SER A 147 -18.93 -11.37 -4.62
C SER A 147 -20.05 -12.05 -3.81
N ASP A 148 -19.93 -13.35 -3.52
CA ASP A 148 -20.89 -14.05 -2.65
C ASP A 148 -20.95 -13.42 -1.26
N VAL A 149 -19.82 -12.93 -0.73
CA VAL A 149 -19.78 -12.19 0.54
C VAL A 149 -20.44 -10.84 0.39
N LEU A 150 -20.16 -10.11 -0.69
CA LEU A 150 -20.77 -8.79 -0.96
C LEU A 150 -22.28 -8.87 -1.11
N ASP A 151 -22.79 -9.88 -1.79
CA ASP A 151 -24.24 -10.11 -1.95
C ASP A 151 -24.94 -10.36 -0.60
N THR A 152 -24.22 -11.05 0.31
CA THR A 152 -24.73 -11.30 1.68
C THR A 152 -24.65 -10.06 2.57
N LEU A 153 -23.58 -9.26 2.41
CA LEU A 153 -23.25 -8.11 3.25
C LEU A 153 -22.99 -6.85 2.40
N PRO A 154 -23.98 -6.33 1.67
CA PRO A 154 -23.79 -5.25 0.70
C PRO A 154 -23.34 -3.92 1.32
N GLY A 155 -23.56 -3.73 2.61
CA GLY A 155 -23.12 -2.54 3.35
C GLY A 155 -21.64 -2.55 3.74
N GLU A 156 -21.00 -3.71 3.76
CA GLU A 156 -19.61 -3.84 4.20
C GLU A 156 -18.63 -3.34 3.15
N LEU A 157 -17.56 -2.65 3.63
CA LEU A 157 -16.47 -2.17 2.77
C LEU A 157 -15.42 -3.24 2.47
N ALA A 158 -15.27 -4.22 3.37
CA ALA A 158 -14.25 -5.25 3.26
C ALA A 158 -14.35 -6.08 1.95
N PRO A 159 -15.52 -6.62 1.54
CA PRO A 159 -15.62 -7.36 0.29
C PRO A 159 -15.39 -6.46 -0.93
N LYS A 160 -15.80 -5.19 -0.90
CA LYS A 160 -15.52 -4.23 -1.98
C LYS A 160 -14.02 -3.96 -2.12
N LEU A 161 -13.30 -3.80 -0.99
CA LEU A 161 -11.86 -3.61 -0.99
C LEU A 161 -11.13 -4.85 -1.51
N ALA A 162 -11.58 -6.06 -1.13
CA ALA A 162 -11.01 -7.31 -1.61
C ALA A 162 -11.23 -7.50 -3.12
N LEU A 163 -12.43 -7.18 -3.63
CA LEU A 163 -12.74 -7.20 -5.06
C LEU A 163 -11.88 -6.21 -5.84
N ALA A 164 -11.72 -4.98 -5.34
CA ALA A 164 -10.85 -3.98 -5.96
C ALA A 164 -9.40 -4.47 -6.07
N ALA A 165 -8.85 -5.02 -4.98
CA ALA A 165 -7.49 -5.53 -4.96
C ALA A 165 -7.31 -6.78 -5.84
N THR A 166 -8.32 -7.65 -5.94
CA THR A 166 -8.31 -8.81 -6.83
C THR A 166 -8.32 -8.38 -8.30
N ALA A 167 -9.17 -7.42 -8.66
CA ALA A 167 -9.23 -6.85 -10.00
C ALA A 167 -7.91 -6.18 -10.39
N GLU A 168 -7.27 -5.44 -9.48
CA GLU A 168 -5.95 -4.83 -9.71
C GLU A 168 -4.88 -5.90 -9.99
N LEU A 169 -4.85 -7.01 -9.25
CA LEU A 169 -3.88 -8.09 -9.49
C LEU A 169 -4.14 -8.86 -10.79
N SER A 170 -5.41 -9.03 -11.17
CA SER A 170 -5.79 -9.68 -12.43
C SER A 170 -5.62 -8.78 -13.66
N GLY A 171 -5.50 -7.46 -13.44
CA GLY A 171 -5.51 -6.46 -14.52
C GLY A 171 -6.89 -6.18 -15.07
N ASP A 172 -7.94 -6.43 -14.30
CA ASP A 172 -9.33 -6.12 -14.66
C ASP A 172 -9.63 -4.63 -14.46
N SER A 173 -10.40 -4.05 -15.39
CA SER A 173 -10.76 -2.62 -15.36
C SER A 173 -11.76 -2.21 -14.26
N ASP A 174 -12.39 -3.17 -13.60
CA ASP A 174 -13.40 -2.90 -12.56
C ASP A 174 -12.81 -2.42 -11.22
N GLU A 175 -11.49 -2.52 -11.05
CA GLU A 175 -10.77 -2.10 -9.85
C GLU A 175 -11.12 -0.67 -9.40
N GLN A 176 -11.18 0.27 -10.36
CA GLN A 176 -11.41 1.69 -10.08
C GLN A 176 -12.78 1.94 -9.43
N GLY A 177 -13.82 1.21 -9.88
CA GLY A 177 -15.17 1.35 -9.35
C GLY A 177 -15.28 0.97 -7.87
N PHE A 178 -14.70 -0.15 -7.51
CA PHE A 178 -14.71 -0.65 -6.13
C PHE A 178 -13.82 0.22 -5.21
N TYR A 179 -12.59 0.56 -5.62
CA TYR A 179 -11.74 1.47 -4.83
C TYR A 179 -12.41 2.82 -4.59
N LYS A 180 -13.03 3.41 -5.62
CA LYS A 180 -13.75 4.68 -5.53
C LYS A 180 -14.91 4.60 -4.53
N THR A 181 -15.66 3.50 -4.55
CA THR A 181 -16.78 3.30 -3.62
C THR A 181 -16.29 3.23 -2.17
N VAL A 182 -15.23 2.45 -1.91
CA VAL A 182 -14.63 2.34 -0.56
C VAL A 182 -14.10 3.69 -0.10
N TRP A 183 -13.28 4.36 -0.94
CA TRP A 183 -12.67 5.65 -0.60
C TRP A 183 -13.67 6.76 -0.33
N ASN A 184 -14.73 6.86 -1.14
CA ASN A 184 -15.78 7.86 -0.95
C ASN A 184 -16.64 7.59 0.29
N THR A 185 -16.71 6.34 0.74
CA THR A 185 -17.48 5.98 1.95
C THR A 185 -16.65 6.20 3.21
N ASP A 186 -15.38 5.84 3.19
CA ASP A 186 -14.46 6.00 4.33
C ASP A 186 -13.03 6.31 3.85
N ASN A 187 -12.64 7.59 3.97
CA ASN A 187 -11.27 8.04 3.68
C ASN A 187 -10.21 7.53 4.68
N GLY A 188 -10.61 6.86 5.73
CA GLY A 188 -9.71 6.16 6.64
C GLY A 188 -9.15 4.85 6.05
N VAL A 189 -9.80 4.29 5.02
CA VAL A 189 -9.33 3.10 4.29
C VAL A 189 -8.26 3.52 3.28
N ILE A 190 -7.07 3.86 3.77
CA ILE A 190 -5.97 4.45 2.98
C ILE A 190 -5.58 3.57 1.78
N SER A 191 -5.60 2.24 1.90
CA SER A 191 -5.34 1.33 0.77
C SER A 191 -6.28 1.58 -0.42
N ALA A 192 -7.53 1.95 -0.17
CA ALA A 192 -8.48 2.29 -1.24
C ALA A 192 -8.13 3.61 -1.94
N GLY A 193 -7.67 4.62 -1.20
CA GLY A 193 -7.21 5.88 -1.77
C GLY A 193 -5.99 5.71 -2.68
N PHE A 194 -4.99 4.95 -2.24
CA PHE A 194 -3.82 4.64 -3.05
C PHE A 194 -4.14 3.72 -4.23
N GLY A 195 -5.01 2.70 -4.05
CA GLY A 195 -5.49 1.84 -5.13
C GLY A 195 -6.24 2.64 -6.20
N LEU A 196 -7.16 3.52 -5.78
CA LEU A 196 -7.87 4.41 -6.69
C LEU A 196 -6.91 5.31 -7.48
N ALA A 197 -5.91 5.88 -6.81
CA ALA A 197 -4.94 6.74 -7.48
C ALA A 197 -4.09 5.96 -8.50
N ARG A 198 -3.71 4.70 -8.23
CA ARG A 198 -3.01 3.84 -9.20
C ARG A 198 -3.90 3.53 -10.40
N ALA A 199 -5.15 3.09 -10.17
CA ALA A 199 -6.11 2.82 -11.24
C ALA A 199 -6.41 4.05 -12.11
N GLN A 200 -6.48 5.24 -11.50
CA GLN A 200 -6.61 6.50 -12.23
C GLN A 200 -5.36 6.85 -13.04
N SER A 201 -4.17 6.64 -12.47
CA SER A 201 -2.89 6.87 -13.17
C SER A 201 -2.73 5.94 -14.37
N SER A 202 -3.01 4.64 -14.21
CA SER A 202 -2.90 3.63 -15.28
C SER A 202 -3.87 3.91 -16.43
N SER A 203 -5.05 4.46 -16.13
CA SER A 203 -6.03 4.90 -17.14
C SER A 203 -5.78 6.32 -17.68
N GLY A 204 -4.62 6.93 -17.41
CA GLY A 204 -4.26 8.25 -17.89
C GLY A 204 -4.92 9.41 -17.16
N GLN A 205 -5.73 9.17 -16.14
CA GLN A 205 -6.43 10.19 -15.35
C GLN A 205 -5.54 10.78 -14.24
N ARG A 206 -4.37 11.26 -14.61
CA ARG A 206 -3.30 11.68 -13.70
C ARG A 206 -3.72 12.76 -12.69
N GLU A 207 -4.49 13.75 -13.13
CA GLU A 207 -4.98 14.82 -12.25
C GLU A 207 -6.00 14.29 -11.23
N ALA A 208 -6.82 13.32 -11.61
CA ALA A 208 -7.74 12.66 -10.69
C ALA A 208 -6.96 11.86 -9.62
N ALA A 209 -5.90 11.15 -10.01
CA ALA A 209 -5.03 10.43 -9.08
C ALA A 209 -4.38 11.36 -8.05
N VAL A 210 -3.84 12.50 -8.52
CA VAL A 210 -3.28 13.55 -7.64
C VAL A 210 -4.33 14.06 -6.66
N LYS A 211 -5.54 14.39 -7.15
CA LYS A 211 -6.63 14.86 -6.31
C LYS A 211 -7.06 13.81 -5.26
N THR A 212 -7.07 12.54 -5.62
CA THR A 212 -7.37 11.44 -4.70
C THR A 212 -6.33 11.37 -3.58
N LEU A 213 -5.02 11.41 -3.91
CA LEU A 213 -3.94 11.39 -2.93
C LEU A 213 -3.94 12.64 -2.03
N ASP A 214 -4.31 13.79 -2.57
CA ASP A 214 -4.40 15.05 -1.83
C ASP A 214 -5.52 15.06 -0.77
N GLN A 215 -6.48 14.13 -0.86
CA GLN A 215 -7.54 13.95 0.14
C GLN A 215 -7.09 13.16 1.37
N VAL A 216 -5.90 12.53 1.35
CA VAL A 216 -5.37 11.82 2.53
C VAL A 216 -5.20 12.83 3.68
N PRO A 217 -5.83 12.59 4.85
CA PRO A 217 -5.83 13.55 5.94
C PRO A 217 -4.43 13.82 6.50
N PRO A 218 -4.13 15.07 6.93
CA PRO A 218 -2.85 15.40 7.57
C PRO A 218 -2.56 14.60 8.85
N THR A 219 -3.60 14.11 9.52
CA THR A 219 -3.50 13.26 10.72
C THR A 219 -3.15 11.80 10.40
N SER A 220 -3.20 11.40 9.13
CA SER A 220 -2.82 10.06 8.71
C SER A 220 -1.30 9.88 8.81
N ARG A 221 -0.85 8.75 9.35
CA ARG A 221 0.57 8.34 9.31
C ARG A 221 1.11 8.22 7.87
N HIS A 222 0.22 8.12 6.87
CA HIS A 222 0.56 8.00 5.45
C HIS A 222 0.49 9.33 4.69
N PHE A 223 0.28 10.45 5.39
CA PHE A 223 0.16 11.76 4.78
C PHE A 223 1.41 12.14 3.96
N THR A 224 2.61 11.99 4.55
CA THR A 224 3.88 12.28 3.87
C THR A 224 4.01 11.43 2.61
N THR A 225 3.76 10.12 2.69
CA THR A 225 3.81 9.23 1.53
C THR A 225 2.81 9.65 0.46
N ALA A 226 1.57 10.01 0.82
CA ALA A 226 0.58 10.49 -0.14
C ALA A 226 1.03 11.77 -0.87
N ARG A 227 1.65 12.72 -0.17
CA ARG A 227 2.18 13.94 -0.77
C ARG A 227 3.34 13.67 -1.73
N LEU A 228 4.25 12.77 -1.35
CA LEU A 228 5.35 12.34 -2.21
C LEU A 228 4.84 11.61 -3.44
N THR A 229 3.92 10.64 -3.26
CA THR A 229 3.28 9.93 -4.37
C THR A 229 2.54 10.88 -5.32
N SER A 230 1.83 11.85 -4.78
CA SER A 230 1.15 12.89 -5.56
C SER A 230 2.13 13.71 -6.42
N ALA A 231 3.28 14.11 -5.85
CA ALA A 231 4.32 14.82 -6.58
C ALA A 231 4.95 13.95 -7.69
N VAL A 232 5.26 12.68 -7.39
CA VAL A 232 5.75 11.71 -8.38
C VAL A 232 4.73 11.50 -9.48
N THR A 233 3.45 11.34 -9.16
CA THR A 233 2.37 11.15 -10.13
C THR A 233 2.27 12.31 -11.12
N LEU A 234 2.54 13.54 -10.69
CA LEU A 234 2.56 14.69 -11.59
C LEU A 234 3.68 14.66 -12.63
N LEU A 235 4.86 14.17 -12.26
CA LEU A 235 6.10 14.37 -13.01
C LEU A 235 6.64 13.10 -13.65
N SER A 236 6.51 11.93 -13.04
CA SER A 236 7.16 10.69 -13.50
C SER A 236 6.66 10.21 -14.86
N GLY A 237 7.57 9.56 -15.61
CA GLY A 237 7.28 8.98 -16.93
C GLY A 237 6.95 10.00 -18.00
N ARG A 238 7.45 11.24 -17.86
CA ARG A 238 7.23 12.34 -18.81
C ARG A 238 8.54 13.06 -19.06
N SER A 239 8.73 13.50 -20.32
CA SER A 239 9.81 14.43 -20.67
C SER A 239 9.49 15.84 -20.18
N GLY A 240 10.51 16.72 -20.11
CA GLY A 240 10.31 18.13 -19.76
C GLY A 240 9.28 18.82 -20.66
N SER A 241 9.22 18.46 -21.96
CA SER A 241 8.26 19.00 -22.94
C SER A 241 6.80 18.58 -22.68
N GLU A 242 6.56 17.52 -21.94
CA GLU A 242 5.22 17.00 -21.61
C GLU A 242 4.67 17.51 -20.28
N VAL A 243 5.51 18.22 -19.51
CA VAL A 243 5.16 18.76 -18.18
C VAL A 243 4.97 20.28 -18.31
N THR A 244 4.00 20.82 -17.60
CA THR A 244 3.81 22.27 -17.51
C THR A 244 4.53 22.85 -16.30
N GLU A 245 4.93 24.14 -16.36
CA GLU A 245 5.48 24.85 -15.19
C GLU A 245 4.54 24.74 -13.97
N GLN A 246 3.23 24.80 -14.19
CA GLN A 246 2.24 24.69 -13.11
C GLN A 246 2.33 23.33 -12.43
N GLN A 247 2.49 22.24 -13.18
CA GLN A 247 2.63 20.89 -12.62
C GLN A 247 3.93 20.74 -11.81
N ILE A 248 5.03 21.33 -12.29
CA ILE A 248 6.31 21.35 -11.56
C ILE A 248 6.17 22.12 -10.24
N ARG A 249 5.53 23.30 -10.27
CA ARG A 249 5.26 24.09 -9.06
C ARG A 249 4.31 23.39 -8.10
N ASP A 250 3.32 22.68 -8.61
CA ASP A 250 2.38 21.93 -7.81
C ASP A 250 3.04 20.73 -7.11
N ALA A 251 3.97 20.06 -7.79
CA ALA A 251 4.81 19.03 -7.19
C ALA A 251 5.74 19.62 -6.12
N ALA A 252 6.40 20.75 -6.43
CA ALA A 252 7.28 21.45 -5.50
C ALA A 252 6.58 21.83 -4.20
N ARG A 253 5.39 22.42 -4.26
CA ARG A 253 4.61 22.83 -3.08
C ARG A 253 4.24 21.65 -2.17
N ARG A 254 4.00 20.46 -2.74
CA ARG A 254 3.70 19.26 -1.96
C ARG A 254 4.89 18.75 -1.17
N VAL A 255 6.07 18.96 -1.69
CA VAL A 255 7.33 18.49 -1.10
C VAL A 255 7.92 19.52 -0.15
N GLU A 256 7.75 20.82 -0.44
CA GLU A 256 8.35 21.92 0.33
C GLU A 256 7.93 21.95 1.80
N ALA A 257 6.69 21.54 2.09
CA ALA A 257 6.16 21.48 3.45
C ALA A 257 6.62 20.24 4.26
N LEU A 258 7.38 19.32 3.63
CA LEU A 258 7.80 18.07 4.25
C LEU A 258 9.22 18.18 4.83
N PRO A 259 9.53 17.44 5.92
CA PRO A 259 10.85 17.50 6.55
C PRO A 259 11.94 16.86 5.69
N GLU A 260 13.04 17.56 5.46
CA GLU A 260 14.20 17.07 4.69
C GLU A 260 15.00 15.95 5.39
N THR A 261 14.63 15.60 6.62
CA THR A 261 15.25 14.49 7.35
C THR A 261 14.82 13.12 6.81
N GLU A 262 13.74 13.08 6.01
CA GLU A 262 13.30 11.85 5.35
C GLU A 262 13.98 11.71 3.98
N PRO A 263 14.70 10.59 3.71
CA PRO A 263 15.41 10.38 2.43
C PRO A 263 14.49 10.52 1.21
N ARG A 264 13.25 10.03 1.30
CA ARG A 264 12.28 10.11 0.19
C ARG A 264 11.93 11.56 -0.18
N VAL A 265 11.90 12.47 0.78
CA VAL A 265 11.68 13.91 0.53
C VAL A 265 12.81 14.48 -0.33
N LEU A 266 14.07 14.18 0.02
CA LEU A 266 15.23 14.62 -0.76
C LEU A 266 15.25 14.01 -2.17
N GLN A 267 14.81 12.75 -2.31
CA GLN A 267 14.65 12.10 -3.61
C GLN A 267 13.67 12.86 -4.51
N ILE A 268 12.48 13.14 -3.99
CA ILE A 268 11.46 13.81 -4.79
C ILE A 268 11.83 15.29 -5.04
N ARG A 269 12.55 15.95 -4.13
CA ARG A 269 13.14 17.27 -4.39
C ARG A 269 14.09 17.24 -5.58
N ALA A 270 14.98 16.23 -5.64
CA ALA A 270 15.87 16.07 -6.79
C ALA A 270 15.09 15.76 -8.08
N LEU A 271 14.03 14.94 -8.02
CA LEU A 271 13.15 14.69 -9.17
C LEU A 271 12.48 15.97 -9.66
N VAL A 272 11.88 16.76 -8.76
CA VAL A 272 11.23 18.03 -9.13
C VAL A 272 12.21 19.01 -9.78
N LEU A 273 13.39 19.17 -9.18
CA LEU A 273 14.42 20.09 -9.69
C LEU A 273 15.02 19.59 -11.02
N GLY A 274 15.22 18.27 -11.18
CA GLY A 274 15.66 17.67 -12.44
C GLY A 274 14.65 17.87 -13.56
N THR A 275 13.36 17.57 -13.29
CA THR A 275 12.28 17.83 -14.25
C THR A 275 12.17 19.31 -14.61
N ALA A 276 12.39 20.20 -13.63
CA ALA A 276 12.40 21.65 -13.88
C ALA A 276 13.58 22.06 -14.79
N MET A 277 14.76 21.43 -14.66
CA MET A 277 15.90 21.64 -15.56
C MET A 277 15.57 21.21 -16.99
N ASP A 278 15.02 19.99 -17.15
CA ASP A 278 14.64 19.48 -18.47
C ASP A 278 13.59 20.38 -19.14
N TRP A 279 12.62 20.86 -18.36
CA TRP A 279 11.60 21.79 -18.84
C TRP A 279 12.20 23.14 -19.26
N LEU A 280 13.15 23.68 -18.47
CA LEU A 280 13.78 24.98 -18.71
C LEU A 280 14.67 24.99 -19.98
N ALA A 281 15.12 23.82 -20.44
CA ALA A 281 15.90 23.70 -21.67
C ALA A 281 15.13 24.20 -22.91
N GLU A 282 13.80 24.13 -22.90
CA GLU A 282 12.93 24.50 -24.02
C GLU A 282 11.97 25.66 -23.68
N ASN A 283 11.94 26.15 -22.43
CA ASN A 283 10.96 27.11 -21.93
C ASN A 283 11.61 28.20 -21.07
N GLU A 284 10.89 29.28 -20.86
CA GLU A 284 11.26 30.36 -19.94
C GLU A 284 10.39 30.26 -18.66
N ALA A 285 11.01 30.33 -17.50
CA ALA A 285 10.31 30.28 -16.22
C ALA A 285 9.57 31.58 -15.92
N SER A 286 8.32 31.48 -15.50
CA SER A 286 7.51 32.62 -15.06
C SER A 286 7.74 32.98 -13.58
N THR A 287 8.40 32.13 -12.84
CA THR A 287 8.72 32.32 -11.39
C THR A 287 10.21 32.38 -11.19
N ASN A 288 10.62 33.14 -10.17
CA ASN A 288 12.04 33.33 -9.90
C ASN A 288 12.68 32.20 -9.09
N HIS A 289 11.89 31.42 -8.34
CA HIS A 289 12.38 30.37 -7.41
C HIS A 289 11.47 29.15 -7.39
N ILE A 290 12.09 27.99 -7.15
CA ILE A 290 11.43 26.71 -6.89
C ILE A 290 12.21 25.95 -5.81
N LEU A 291 11.52 25.41 -4.80
CA LEU A 291 12.12 24.70 -3.66
C LEU A 291 13.27 25.47 -2.98
N GLY A 292 13.19 26.82 -2.96
CA GLY A 292 14.21 27.69 -2.40
C GLY A 292 15.40 28.00 -3.30
N PHE A 293 15.45 27.46 -4.53
CA PHE A 293 16.51 27.73 -5.50
C PHE A 293 16.03 28.65 -6.62
N PRO A 294 16.90 29.50 -7.20
CA PRO A 294 16.56 30.27 -8.41
C PRO A 294 16.10 29.33 -9.53
N PHE A 295 15.03 29.69 -10.23
CA PHE A 295 14.52 28.91 -11.37
C PHE A 295 15.32 29.26 -12.63
N THR A 296 16.60 28.98 -12.56
CA THR A 296 17.60 29.09 -13.62
C THR A 296 18.39 27.79 -13.69
N GLU A 297 19.01 27.49 -14.81
CA GLU A 297 19.83 26.28 -14.96
C GLU A 297 20.83 26.13 -13.80
N HIS A 298 21.61 27.17 -13.52
CA HIS A 298 22.59 27.19 -12.44
C HIS A 298 21.95 26.95 -11.06
N GLY A 299 20.81 27.61 -10.77
CA GLY A 299 20.11 27.46 -9.49
C GLY A 299 19.54 26.06 -9.29
N LEU A 300 18.96 25.48 -10.35
CA LEU A 300 18.41 24.13 -10.32
C LEU A 300 19.52 23.07 -10.16
N GLN A 301 20.65 23.22 -10.85
CA GLN A 301 21.82 22.36 -10.67
C GLN A 301 22.32 22.35 -9.21
N LEU A 302 22.42 23.55 -8.59
CA LEU A 302 22.75 23.64 -7.16
C LEU A 302 21.73 22.94 -6.26
N GLY A 303 20.44 23.04 -6.58
CA GLY A 303 19.37 22.39 -5.84
C GLY A 303 19.42 20.86 -5.94
N VAL A 304 19.65 20.33 -7.14
CA VAL A 304 19.84 18.88 -7.36
C VAL A 304 21.09 18.40 -6.61
N GLU A 305 22.22 19.09 -6.76
CA GLU A 305 23.46 18.77 -6.03
C GLU A 305 23.23 18.72 -4.51
N ALA A 306 22.55 19.75 -3.96
CA ALA A 306 22.26 19.82 -2.52
C ALA A 306 21.40 18.65 -2.05
N SER A 307 20.37 18.27 -2.83
CA SER A 307 19.49 17.14 -2.53
C SER A 307 20.25 15.81 -2.54
N LEU A 308 21.09 15.58 -3.57
CA LEU A 308 21.93 14.38 -3.69
C LEU A 308 22.97 14.26 -2.57
N ARG A 309 23.61 15.38 -2.18
CA ARG A 309 24.52 15.41 -1.02
C ARG A 309 23.78 15.17 0.30
N GLY A 310 22.54 15.65 0.41
CA GLY A 310 21.65 15.32 1.53
C GLY A 310 21.41 13.82 1.62
N LEU A 311 21.05 13.19 0.51
CA LEU A 311 20.86 11.73 0.41
C LEU A 311 22.14 10.95 0.73
N ALA A 312 23.29 11.41 0.24
CA ALA A 312 24.57 10.76 0.53
C ALA A 312 24.90 10.72 2.04
N ARG A 313 24.48 11.75 2.80
CA ARG A 313 24.63 11.76 4.27
C ARG A 313 23.75 10.73 4.98
N LEU A 314 22.60 10.40 4.38
CA LEU A 314 21.62 9.46 4.92
C LEU A 314 21.78 8.04 4.33
N ALA A 315 22.73 7.84 3.40
CA ALA A 315 22.91 6.58 2.70
C ALA A 315 23.26 5.43 3.67
N PRO A 316 22.63 4.25 3.50
CA PRO A 316 22.81 3.11 4.41
C PRO A 316 24.15 2.41 4.25
N SER A 317 24.87 2.61 3.13
CA SER A 317 26.15 2.01 2.85
C SER A 317 27.16 3.00 2.25
N GLN A 318 28.46 2.70 2.41
CA GLN A 318 29.54 3.52 1.86
C GLN A 318 29.52 3.55 0.31
N ALA A 319 29.21 2.41 -0.32
CA ALA A 319 29.11 2.33 -1.79
C ALA A 319 27.98 3.24 -2.32
N HIS A 320 26.80 3.21 -1.69
CA HIS A 320 25.69 4.06 -2.02
C HIS A 320 26.01 5.56 -1.82
N ARG A 321 26.70 5.90 -0.71
CA ARG A 321 27.18 7.25 -0.46
C ARG A 321 28.10 7.76 -1.58
N TYR A 322 29.04 6.95 -2.02
CA TYR A 322 29.96 7.34 -3.09
C TYR A 322 29.23 7.55 -4.42
N ALA A 323 28.34 6.64 -4.78
CA ALA A 323 27.54 6.78 -6.00
C ALA A 323 26.71 8.09 -6.01
N LEU A 324 26.07 8.44 -4.88
CA LEU A 324 25.34 9.68 -4.74
C LEU A 324 26.24 10.93 -4.79
N VAL A 325 27.45 10.86 -4.22
CA VAL A 325 28.42 11.95 -4.30
C VAL A 325 28.92 12.13 -5.73
N ASP A 326 29.19 11.05 -6.45
CA ASP A 326 29.63 11.10 -7.85
C ASP A 326 28.54 11.69 -8.74
N LEU A 327 27.27 11.30 -8.52
CA LEU A 327 26.12 11.88 -9.21
C LEU A 327 25.96 13.36 -8.88
N ALA A 328 26.12 13.77 -7.61
CA ALA A 328 26.09 15.18 -7.22
C ALA A 328 27.21 16.00 -7.91
N ASN A 329 28.39 15.41 -8.05
CA ASN A 329 29.51 16.07 -8.74
C ASN A 329 29.26 16.21 -10.25
N SER A 330 28.58 15.24 -10.88
CA SER A 330 28.26 15.31 -12.34
C SER A 330 27.25 16.41 -12.68
N VAL A 331 26.35 16.74 -11.74
CA VAL A 331 25.33 17.78 -11.95
C VAL A 331 25.83 19.16 -11.54
N ARG A 332 26.89 19.22 -10.75
CA ARG A 332 27.42 20.48 -10.22
C ARG A 332 27.73 21.48 -11.33
N PRO A 333 27.26 22.77 -11.23
CA PRO A 333 27.61 23.78 -12.20
C PRO A 333 29.14 23.95 -12.29
N MET A 334 29.66 23.94 -13.52
CA MET A 334 31.08 24.27 -13.72
C MET A 334 31.27 25.76 -13.48
N SER A 335 32.12 26.11 -12.52
CA SER A 335 32.55 27.49 -12.32
C SER A 335 33.42 27.88 -13.53
N THR A 336 32.90 28.70 -14.42
CA THR A 336 33.73 29.43 -15.38
C THR A 336 34.54 30.45 -14.58
N PHE A 337 35.84 30.19 -14.43
CA PHE A 337 36.80 31.21 -13.99
C PHE A 337 37.05 32.20 -15.09
#